data_01895dba420e4160fa3140a4b5fa45be
#
_entry.id   01895dba420e4160fa3140a4b5fa45be
#
_cell.length_a   1.000
_cell.length_b   1.000
_cell.length_c   1.000
_cell.angle_alpha   90.00
_cell.angle_beta   90.00
_cell.angle_gamma   90.00
#
_symmetry.space_group_name_H-M   'P 1'
#
loop_
_entity.id
_entity.type
_entity.pdbx_description
1 polymer ?
#
loop_
_entity_poly.entity_id
_entity_poly.type
_entity_poly.pdbx_seq_one_letter_code
_entity_poly.pdbx_strand_id
1 'polypeptide(L)'
;MITIYTKENCGACSKAKALLQARGLEYKEIQIGKDVMREHVMELFPNAKQVPIIIDRGNFIGGYDQLKEKILVEDRQFLTEVNNF
;
A
#
# COMPACT_ATOMS: atom_id res chain seq x y z
N MET A 1 11.46 1.41 0.84
CA MET A 1 10.65 0.22 1.16
C MET A 1 9.23 0.62 1.44
N ILE A 2 8.29 -0.20 1.02
CA ILE A 2 6.87 0.02 1.27
C ILE A 2 6.50 -0.53 2.63
N THR A 3 5.69 0.22 3.39
CA THR A 3 5.11 -0.24 4.65
C THR A 3 3.61 -0.34 4.48
N ILE A 4 3.02 -1.45 4.88
CA ILE A 4 1.58 -1.65 4.78
C ILE A 4 1.02 -1.98 6.16
N TYR A 5 0.05 -1.19 6.61
CA TYR A 5 -0.68 -1.45 7.86
C TYR A 5 -1.93 -2.22 7.53
N THR A 6 -2.11 -3.37 8.18
CA THR A 6 -3.21 -4.29 7.93
C THR A 6 -3.96 -4.60 9.22
N LYS A 7 -5.06 -5.34 9.10
CA LYS A 7 -5.75 -5.93 10.24
C LYS A 7 -6.25 -7.32 9.88
N GLU A 8 -6.71 -8.07 10.87
CA GLU A 8 -7.27 -9.40 10.64
C GLU A 8 -8.56 -9.29 9.83
N ASN A 9 -8.84 -10.32 9.03
CA ASN A 9 -10.07 -10.45 8.24
C ASN A 9 -10.30 -9.27 7.29
N CYS A 10 -9.24 -8.80 6.68
CA CYS A 10 -9.28 -7.68 5.74
C CYS A 10 -8.98 -8.17 4.33
N GLY A 11 -10.01 -8.24 3.48
CA GLY A 11 -9.85 -8.69 2.10
C GLY A 11 -9.00 -7.74 1.27
N ALA A 12 -9.17 -6.44 1.46
CA ALA A 12 -8.39 -5.43 0.74
C ALA A 12 -6.90 -5.49 1.12
N CYS A 13 -6.62 -5.79 2.40
CA CYS A 13 -5.24 -5.97 2.85
C CYS A 13 -4.56 -7.14 2.15
N SER A 14 -5.28 -8.26 2.03
CA SER A 14 -4.79 -9.44 1.33
C SER A 14 -4.53 -9.14 -0.15
N LYS A 15 -5.43 -8.42 -0.79
CA LYS A 15 -5.28 -8.02 -2.19
C LYS A 15 -4.06 -7.11 -2.39
N ALA A 16 -3.87 -6.17 -1.48
CA ALA A 16 -2.72 -5.25 -1.54
C ALA A 16 -1.41 -6.01 -1.41
N LYS A 17 -1.32 -6.93 -0.47
CA LYS A 17 -0.13 -7.77 -0.30
C LYS A 17 0.12 -8.63 -1.53
N ALA A 18 -0.92 -9.23 -2.08
CA ALA A 18 -0.79 -10.06 -3.28
C ALA A 18 -0.30 -9.22 -4.48
N LEU A 19 -0.79 -8.01 -4.61
CA LEU A 19 -0.37 -7.11 -5.68
C LEU A 19 1.11 -6.74 -5.56
N LEU A 20 1.56 -6.42 -4.35
CA LEU A 20 2.97 -6.12 -4.10
C LEU A 20 3.87 -7.32 -4.41
N GLN A 21 3.44 -8.51 -3.99
CA GLN A 21 4.18 -9.75 -4.26
C GLN A 21 4.24 -10.04 -5.76
N ALA A 22 3.13 -9.87 -6.46
CA ALA A 22 3.07 -10.12 -7.91
C ALA A 22 3.99 -9.19 -8.69
N ARG A 23 4.26 -8.00 -8.16
CA ARG A 23 5.16 -7.03 -8.79
C ARG A 23 6.59 -7.14 -8.30
N GLY A 24 6.89 -8.10 -7.43
CA GLY A 24 8.22 -8.28 -6.88
C GLY A 24 8.68 -7.16 -5.98
N LEU A 25 7.74 -6.41 -5.39
CA LEU A 25 8.05 -5.30 -4.51
C LEU A 25 8.16 -5.77 -3.07
N GLU A 26 9.25 -5.40 -2.41
CA GLU A 26 9.41 -5.70 -0.99
C GLU A 26 8.56 -4.76 -0.16
N TYR A 27 7.99 -5.27 0.93
CA TYR A 27 7.20 -4.48 1.85
C TYR A 27 7.31 -5.00 3.26
N LYS A 28 7.04 -4.13 4.22
CA LYS A 28 6.96 -4.47 5.63
C LYS A 28 5.49 -4.42 6.04
N GLU A 29 4.99 -5.48 6.62
CA GLU A 29 3.62 -5.52 7.13
C GLU A 29 3.60 -5.22 8.62
N ILE A 30 2.72 -4.31 9.04
CA ILE A 30 2.46 -3.99 10.44
C ILE A 30 0.98 -4.25 10.67
N GLN A 31 0.65 -5.19 11.53
CA GLN A 31 -0.74 -5.56 11.79
C GLN A 31 -1.29 -4.75 12.97
N ILE A 32 -2.34 -4.00 12.71
CA ILE A 32 -3.03 -3.20 13.73
C ILE A 32 -3.76 -4.13 14.68
N GLY A 33 -3.59 -3.91 15.97
CA GLY A 33 -4.15 -4.77 17.00
C GLY A 33 -3.21 -5.86 17.47
N LYS A 34 -2.13 -6.11 16.72
CA LYS A 34 -1.11 -7.09 17.08
C LYS A 34 0.26 -6.44 17.25
N ASP A 35 0.74 -5.75 16.21
CA ASP A 35 2.07 -5.11 16.24
C ASP A 35 2.00 -3.68 16.76
N VAL A 36 0.90 -2.98 16.50
CA VAL A 36 0.66 -1.61 16.95
C VAL A 36 -0.79 -1.47 17.35
N MET A 37 -1.07 -0.47 18.20
CA MET A 37 -2.43 -0.17 18.59
C MET A 37 -3.09 0.76 17.57
N ARG A 38 -4.41 0.60 17.42
CA ARG A 38 -5.20 1.41 16.49
C ARG A 38 -5.04 2.91 16.77
N GLU A 39 -5.04 3.30 18.03
CA GLU A 39 -4.94 4.70 18.45
C GLU A 39 -3.64 5.34 17.95
N HIS A 40 -2.55 4.60 18.02
CA HIS A 40 -1.26 5.05 17.53
C HIS A 40 -1.29 5.31 16.03
N VAL A 41 -1.89 4.38 15.29
CA VAL A 41 -2.00 4.51 13.84
C VAL A 41 -2.85 5.72 13.45
N MET A 42 -3.93 5.97 14.18
CA MET A 42 -4.80 7.13 13.94
C MET A 42 -4.09 8.45 14.21
N GLU A 43 -3.18 8.47 15.17
CA GLU A 43 -2.35 9.66 15.42
C GLU A 43 -1.37 9.92 14.27
N LEU A 44 -0.76 8.86 13.74
CA LEU A 44 0.19 8.98 12.65
C LEU A 44 -0.49 9.34 11.32
N PHE A 45 -1.67 8.79 11.09
CA PHE A 45 -2.36 8.93 9.80
C PHE A 45 -3.81 9.35 10.02
N PRO A 46 -4.05 10.60 10.46
CA PRO A 46 -5.42 11.03 10.78
C PRO A 46 -6.35 11.08 9.58
N ASN A 47 -5.81 11.12 8.37
CA ASN A 47 -6.60 11.14 7.15
C ASN A 47 -6.93 9.74 6.63
N ALA A 48 -6.34 8.70 7.21
CA ALA A 48 -6.61 7.33 6.81
C ALA A 48 -7.92 6.87 7.44
N LYS A 49 -8.87 6.45 6.61
CA LYS A 49 -10.21 6.07 7.07
C LYS A 49 -10.45 4.58 7.08
N GLN A 50 -9.58 3.81 6.46
CA GLN A 50 -9.72 2.36 6.37
C GLN A 50 -8.37 1.71 6.09
N VAL A 51 -8.31 0.39 6.28
CA VAL A 51 -7.12 -0.40 5.97
C VAL A 51 -7.27 -1.03 4.60
N PRO A 52 -6.17 -1.36 3.91
CA PRO A 52 -4.80 -1.17 4.33
C PRO A 52 -4.36 0.30 4.27
N ILE A 53 -3.37 0.67 5.07
CA ILE A 53 -2.71 1.97 4.98
C ILE A 53 -1.33 1.72 4.38
N ILE A 54 -1.05 2.33 3.24
CA ILE A 54 0.16 2.06 2.48
C ILE A 54 1.04 3.30 2.45
N ILE A 55 2.29 3.10 2.85
CA ILE A 55 3.30 4.15 2.92
C ILE A 55 4.46 3.75 2.04
N ASP A 56 4.86 4.61 1.12
CA ASP A 56 6.03 4.38 0.27
C ASP A 56 7.10 5.40 0.60
N ARG A 57 8.21 4.93 1.16
CA ARG A 57 9.37 5.77 1.52
C ARG A 57 8.96 6.97 2.39
N GLY A 58 8.06 6.73 3.35
CA GLY A 58 7.57 7.76 4.24
C GLY A 58 6.42 8.59 3.69
N ASN A 59 5.98 8.36 2.46
CA ASN A 59 4.88 9.08 1.84
C ASN A 59 3.60 8.26 1.92
N PHE A 60 2.55 8.87 2.44
CA PHE A 60 1.24 8.23 2.53
C PHE A 60 0.63 8.11 1.14
N ILE A 61 0.37 6.87 0.71
CA ILE A 61 -0.24 6.61 -0.59
C ILE A 61 -1.76 6.47 -0.48
N GLY A 62 -2.23 5.79 0.55
CA GLY A 62 -3.64 5.54 0.75
C GLY A 62 -3.92 4.07 0.98
N GLY A 63 -4.98 3.55 0.39
CA GLY A 63 -5.40 2.17 0.50
C GLY A 63 -5.08 1.36 -0.75
N TYR A 64 -5.80 0.24 -0.90
CA TYR A 64 -5.59 -0.67 -2.02
C TYR A 64 -5.82 0.01 -3.38
N ASP A 65 -6.90 0.80 -3.51
CA ASP A 65 -7.23 1.43 -4.78
C ASP A 65 -6.14 2.41 -5.22
N GLN A 66 -5.62 3.19 -4.29
CA GLN A 66 -4.55 4.13 -4.56
C GLN A 66 -3.25 3.42 -4.94
N LEU A 67 -2.94 2.30 -4.28
CA LEU A 67 -1.77 1.50 -4.63
C LEU A 67 -1.91 0.93 -6.04
N LYS A 68 -3.06 0.38 -6.36
CA LYS A 68 -3.35 -0.19 -7.67
C LYS A 68 -3.20 0.85 -8.77
N GLU A 69 -3.74 2.03 -8.55
CA GLU A 69 -3.65 3.14 -9.51
C GLU A 69 -2.21 3.58 -9.72
N LYS A 70 -1.44 3.71 -8.64
CA LYS A 70 -0.03 4.09 -8.73
C LYS A 70 0.77 3.10 -9.57
N ILE A 71 0.57 1.81 -9.36
CA ILE A 71 1.26 0.77 -10.11
C ILE A 71 0.86 0.81 -11.59
N LEU A 72 -0.43 1.00 -11.89
CA LEU A 72 -0.91 1.08 -13.27
C LEU A 72 -0.34 2.30 -14.00
N VAL A 73 -0.24 3.43 -13.33
CA VAL A 73 0.34 4.65 -13.90
C VAL A 73 1.82 4.44 -14.21
N GLU A 74 2.56 3.84 -13.30
CA GLU A 74 3.99 3.53 -13.53
C GLU A 74 4.17 2.59 -14.72
N ASP A 75 3.35 1.55 -14.83
CA ASP A 75 3.37 0.63 -15.96
C ASP A 75 3.08 1.34 -17.29
N ARG A 76 2.09 2.24 -17.29
CA ARG A 76 1.75 3.01 -18.49
C ARG A 76 2.89 3.92 -18.91
N GLN A 77 3.55 4.56 -17.98
CA GLN A 77 4.70 5.42 -18.28
C GLN A 77 5.82 4.62 -18.91
N PHE A 78 6.10 3.44 -18.36
CA PHE A 78 7.11 2.55 -18.93
C PHE A 78 6.77 2.14 -20.36
N LEU A 79 5.53 1.73 -20.62
CA LEU A 79 5.08 1.33 -21.95
C LEU A 79 5.15 2.49 -22.94
N THR A 80 4.79 3.70 -22.47
CA THR A 80 4.86 4.89 -23.32
C THR A 80 6.30 5.20 -23.74
N GLU A 81 7.24 5.08 -22.81
CA GLU A 81 8.66 5.29 -23.12
C GLU A 81 9.16 4.29 -24.16
N VAL A 82 8.79 3.02 -24.02
CA VAL A 82 9.16 1.98 -24.97
C VAL A 82 8.58 2.27 -26.36
N ASN A 83 7.34 2.73 -26.42
CA ASN A 83 6.65 2.99 -27.67
C ASN A 83 7.16 4.25 -28.40
N ASN A 84 7.89 5.11 -27.72
CA ASN A 84 8.44 6.32 -28.32
C ASN A 84 9.75 6.10 -29.06
N PHE A 85 10.26 4.89 -29.01
CA PHE A 85 11.39 4.53 -29.81
C PHE A 85 10.96 4.16 -31.21
#